data_6ec2c8a9c7994217aa228024f21b24cb
#
_entry.id   6ec2c8a9c7994217aa228024f21b24cb
#
_cell.length_a   1.000
_cell.length_b   1.000
_cell.length_c   1.000
_cell.angle_alpha   90.00
_cell.angle_beta   90.00
_cell.angle_gamma   90.00
#
_symmetry.space_group_name_H-M   'P 1'
#
loop_
_entity.id
_entity.type
_entity.pdbx_description
1 polymer ?
#
loop_
_entity_poly.entity_id
_entity_poly.type
_entity_poly.pdbx_seq_one_letter_code
_entity_poly.pdbx_strand_id
1 'polypeptide(L)'
;MALIFLFVKHYICDFVLQSQAMIAGKGIYGNVDGIQHSVYHAIGTLIVVSLFVSGPMALFLALADGVIHYHLDYLKMKYGETDNTTKEYWRDFGLDQMAHSITYVLIAGLL
;
A
#
# COMPACT_ATOMS: atom_id res chain seq x y z
N MET A 1 7.29 13.74 11.01
CA MET A 1 7.07 14.26 9.63
C MET A 1 6.97 13.13 8.60
N ALA A 2 7.92 12.18 8.57
CA ALA A 2 7.90 11.09 7.59
C ALA A 2 6.57 10.30 7.57
N LEU A 3 6.05 9.95 8.74
CA LEU A 3 4.80 9.20 8.86
C LEU A 3 3.61 9.95 8.23
N ILE A 4 3.53 11.25 8.42
CA ILE A 4 2.49 12.09 7.81
C ILE A 4 2.59 12.02 6.29
N PHE A 5 3.79 12.16 5.73
CA PHE A 5 3.99 12.07 4.29
C PHE A 5 3.66 10.68 3.74
N LEU A 6 3.96 9.61 4.49
CA LEU A 6 3.59 8.25 4.10
C LEU A 6 2.06 8.05 4.07
N PHE A 7 1.33 8.62 5.03
CA PHE A 7 -0.14 8.58 5.00
C PHE A 7 -0.73 9.41 3.85
N VAL A 8 -0.18 10.61 3.59
CA VAL A 8 -0.61 11.42 2.44
C VAL A 8 -0.34 10.68 1.13
N LYS A 9 0.84 10.07 0.99
CA LYS A 9 1.19 9.24 -0.16
C LYS A 9 0.19 8.08 -0.33
N HIS A 10 -0.15 7.41 0.77
CA HIS A 10 -1.10 6.29 0.75
C HIS A 10 -2.47 6.75 0.23
N TYR A 11 -2.98 7.86 0.76
CA TYR A 11 -4.23 8.43 0.27
C TYR A 11 -4.18 8.74 -1.24
N ILE A 12 -3.12 9.36 -1.70
CA ILE A 12 -2.98 9.69 -3.13
C ILE A 12 -2.98 8.41 -3.98
N CYS A 13 -2.23 7.39 -3.60
CA CYS A 13 -2.15 6.14 -4.37
C CYS A 13 -3.48 5.37 -4.37
N ASP A 14 -4.16 5.28 -3.23
CA ASP A 14 -5.37 4.45 -3.09
C ASP A 14 -6.64 5.16 -3.54
N PHE A 15 -6.73 6.48 -3.39
CA PHE A 15 -7.98 7.21 -3.62
C PHE A 15 -7.92 8.18 -4.80
N VAL A 16 -6.74 8.52 -5.30
CA VAL A 16 -6.60 9.44 -6.44
C VAL A 16 -6.08 8.73 -7.68
N LEU A 17 -5.02 7.94 -7.55
CA LEU A 17 -4.36 7.29 -8.70
C LEU A 17 -4.88 5.89 -9.00
N GLN A 18 -5.60 5.25 -8.09
CA GLN A 18 -6.09 3.90 -8.26
C GLN A 18 -7.24 3.84 -9.28
N SER A 19 -7.06 3.07 -10.35
CA SER A 19 -8.09 2.82 -11.37
C SER A 19 -8.96 1.61 -11.00
N GLN A 20 -10.11 1.47 -11.68
CA GLN A 20 -10.96 0.28 -11.52
C GLN A 20 -10.24 -1.01 -11.94
N ALA A 21 -9.40 -0.94 -12.98
CA ALA A 21 -8.57 -2.08 -13.40
C ALA A 21 -7.58 -2.51 -12.31
N MET A 22 -6.98 -1.56 -11.61
CA MET A 22 -6.10 -1.84 -10.47
C MET A 22 -6.86 -2.53 -9.33
N ILE A 23 -8.04 -2.04 -8.99
CA ILE A 23 -8.89 -2.65 -7.95
C ILE A 23 -9.22 -4.09 -8.31
N ALA A 24 -9.68 -4.35 -9.51
CA ALA A 24 -10.00 -5.70 -9.99
C ALA A 24 -8.75 -6.60 -10.04
N GLY A 25 -7.61 -6.07 -10.46
CA GLY A 25 -6.36 -6.81 -10.62
C GLY A 25 -5.69 -7.23 -9.30
N LYS A 26 -5.95 -6.53 -8.21
CA LYS A 26 -5.34 -6.82 -6.90
C LYS A 26 -5.63 -8.25 -6.40
N GLY A 27 -6.82 -8.78 -6.68
CA GLY A 27 -7.24 -10.12 -6.27
C GLY A 27 -6.70 -11.26 -7.13
N ILE A 28 -5.97 -10.95 -8.19
CA ILE A 28 -5.41 -11.93 -9.15
C ILE A 28 -3.89 -11.88 -9.04
N TYR A 29 -3.28 -12.91 -8.47
CA TYR A 29 -1.83 -12.92 -8.26
C TYR A 29 -1.08 -12.87 -9.59
N GLY A 30 -0.11 -11.95 -9.70
CA GLY A 30 0.65 -11.71 -10.93
C GLY A 30 -0.02 -10.80 -11.95
N ASN A 31 -1.23 -10.30 -11.68
CA ASN A 31 -1.93 -9.38 -12.59
C ASN A 31 -1.17 -8.05 -12.70
N VAL A 32 -1.01 -7.57 -13.95
CA VAL A 32 -0.23 -6.36 -14.26
C VAL A 32 -0.81 -5.11 -13.57
N ASP A 33 -2.13 -4.96 -13.53
CA ASP A 33 -2.75 -3.77 -12.92
C ASP A 33 -2.56 -3.74 -11.41
N GLY A 34 -2.62 -4.90 -10.75
CA GLY A 34 -2.32 -5.04 -9.33
C GLY A 34 -0.85 -4.74 -9.01
N ILE A 35 0.06 -5.22 -9.86
CA ILE A 35 1.50 -4.92 -9.74
C ILE A 35 1.75 -3.42 -9.95
N GLN A 36 1.14 -2.82 -10.97
CA GLN A 36 1.27 -1.38 -11.26
C GLN A 36 0.84 -0.52 -10.06
N HIS A 37 -0.25 -0.87 -9.41
CA HIS A 37 -0.69 -0.17 -8.19
C HIS A 37 0.39 -0.22 -7.09
N SER A 38 0.97 -1.39 -6.85
CA SER A 38 2.04 -1.55 -5.86
C SER A 38 3.32 -0.80 -6.24
N VAL A 39 3.63 -0.71 -7.54
CA VAL A 39 4.74 0.11 -8.04
C VAL A 39 4.50 1.60 -7.74
N TYR A 40 3.28 2.10 -7.88
CA TYR A 40 2.95 3.48 -7.49
C TYR A 40 3.22 3.72 -6.00
N HIS A 41 2.87 2.75 -5.15
CA HIS A 41 3.18 2.83 -3.72
C HIS A 41 4.69 2.84 -3.45
N ALA A 42 5.44 1.98 -4.12
CA ALA A 42 6.90 1.93 -3.99
C ALA A 42 7.55 3.26 -4.42
N ILE A 43 7.14 3.82 -5.57
CA ILE A 43 7.65 5.11 -6.04
C ILE A 43 7.30 6.23 -5.04
N GLY A 44 6.06 6.28 -4.57
CA GLY A 44 5.65 7.27 -3.58
C GLY A 44 6.43 7.16 -2.28
N THR A 45 6.68 5.94 -1.81
CA THR A 45 7.52 5.71 -0.63
C THR A 45 8.97 6.11 -0.89
N LEU A 46 9.53 5.80 -2.07
CA LEU A 46 10.88 6.23 -2.41
C LEU A 46 11.03 7.75 -2.33
N ILE A 47 10.07 8.49 -2.89
CA ILE A 47 10.07 9.95 -2.83
C ILE A 47 10.07 10.44 -1.37
N VAL A 48 9.19 9.89 -0.54
CA VAL A 48 9.07 10.31 0.87
C VAL A 48 10.33 9.97 1.66
N VAL A 49 10.80 8.72 1.61
CA VAL A 49 11.93 8.29 2.45
C VAL A 49 13.25 8.92 2.01
N SER A 50 13.39 9.28 0.74
CA SER A 50 14.57 9.99 0.22
C SER A 50 14.76 11.37 0.80
N LEU A 51 13.74 11.93 1.45
CA LEU A 51 13.87 13.19 2.21
C LEU A 51 14.57 13.00 3.55
N PHE A 52 14.70 11.76 4.03
CA PHE A 52 15.21 11.45 5.37
C PHE A 52 16.45 10.56 5.35
N VAL A 53 16.54 9.64 4.38
CA VAL A 53 17.68 8.75 4.18
C VAL A 53 18.06 8.73 2.71
N SER A 54 19.28 8.31 2.40
CA SER A 54 19.79 8.34 1.03
C SER A 54 20.11 6.94 0.50
N GLY A 55 20.22 6.87 -0.82
CA GLY A 55 20.79 5.74 -1.55
C GLY A 55 20.13 4.40 -1.29
N PRO A 56 20.93 3.38 -0.94
CA PRO A 56 20.45 2.01 -0.85
C PRO A 56 19.34 1.80 0.19
N MET A 57 19.36 2.54 1.30
CA MET A 57 18.33 2.42 2.33
C MET A 57 16.96 2.92 1.83
N ALA A 58 16.94 4.04 1.12
CA ALA A 58 15.70 4.57 0.55
C ALA A 58 15.10 3.58 -0.45
N LEU A 59 15.92 3.01 -1.32
CA LEU A 59 15.49 2.01 -2.29
C LEU A 59 14.99 0.73 -1.60
N PHE A 60 15.70 0.25 -0.59
CA PHE A 60 15.29 -0.93 0.18
C PHE A 60 13.91 -0.72 0.81
N LEU A 61 13.68 0.41 1.49
CA LEU A 61 12.40 0.70 2.15
C LEU A 61 11.27 0.83 1.14
N ALA A 62 11.53 1.45 -0.02
CA ALA A 62 10.54 1.58 -1.07
C ALA A 62 10.15 0.22 -1.68
N LEU A 63 11.12 -0.64 -1.96
CA LEU A 63 10.86 -1.98 -2.47
C LEU A 63 10.14 -2.85 -1.43
N ALA A 64 10.55 -2.77 -0.17
CA ALA A 64 9.87 -3.47 0.92
C ALA A 64 8.40 -3.05 1.03
N ASP A 65 8.11 -1.73 1.00
CA ASP A 65 6.73 -1.23 1.00
C ASP A 65 5.94 -1.77 -0.19
N GLY A 66 6.48 -1.69 -1.39
CA GLY A 66 5.80 -2.18 -2.59
C GLY A 66 5.45 -3.67 -2.52
N VAL A 67 6.38 -4.50 -2.05
CA VAL A 67 6.17 -5.96 -1.91
C VAL A 67 5.13 -6.25 -0.83
N ILE A 68 5.24 -5.62 0.34
CA ILE A 68 4.29 -5.80 1.44
C ILE A 68 2.90 -5.30 1.00
N HIS A 69 2.82 -4.12 0.41
CA HIS A 69 1.57 -3.52 -0.06
C HIS A 69 0.86 -4.45 -1.05
N TYR A 70 1.59 -4.97 -2.04
CA TYR A 70 1.04 -5.89 -3.02
C TYR A 70 0.39 -7.11 -2.37
N HIS A 71 1.05 -7.73 -1.40
CA HIS A 71 0.54 -8.95 -0.76
C HIS A 71 -0.61 -8.67 0.19
N LEU A 72 -0.59 -7.55 0.91
CA LEU A 72 -1.72 -7.15 1.76
C LEU A 72 -2.98 -6.92 0.92
N ASP A 73 -2.86 -6.17 -0.17
CA ASP A 73 -3.97 -5.92 -1.09
C ASP A 73 -4.50 -7.23 -1.70
N TYR A 74 -3.60 -8.12 -2.11
CA TYR A 74 -3.98 -9.41 -2.67
C TYR A 74 -4.77 -10.25 -1.65
N LEU A 75 -4.29 -10.34 -0.42
CA LEU A 75 -4.98 -11.12 0.62
C LEU A 75 -6.36 -10.55 0.93
N LYS A 76 -6.47 -9.24 1.04
CA LYS A 76 -7.75 -8.55 1.28
C LYS A 76 -8.73 -8.80 0.14
N MET A 77 -8.31 -8.62 -1.09
CA MET A 77 -9.19 -8.77 -2.25
C MET A 77 -9.56 -10.23 -2.55
N LYS A 78 -8.67 -11.18 -2.25
CA LYS A 78 -8.93 -12.60 -2.50
C LYS A 78 -9.78 -13.25 -1.41
N TYR A 79 -9.55 -12.91 -0.15
CA TYR A 79 -10.14 -13.60 1.00
C TYR A 79 -11.12 -12.74 1.80
N GLY A 80 -11.11 -11.42 1.60
CA GLY A 80 -12.00 -10.50 2.29
C GLY A 80 -13.41 -10.49 1.73
N GLU A 81 -14.36 -9.99 2.52
CA GLU A 81 -15.75 -9.82 2.09
C GLU A 81 -15.84 -8.74 1.01
N THR A 82 -16.65 -9.00 -0.01
CA THR A 82 -16.84 -8.07 -1.15
C THR A 82 -18.13 -7.26 -1.09
N ASP A 83 -19.10 -7.68 -0.27
CA ASP A 83 -20.37 -7.01 -0.10
C ASP A 83 -20.24 -5.85 0.91
N ASN A 84 -20.18 -4.61 0.40
CA ASN A 84 -19.98 -3.40 1.20
C ASN A 84 -21.19 -3.02 2.08
N THR A 85 -22.28 -3.77 2.03
CA THR A 85 -23.42 -3.59 2.92
C THR A 85 -23.29 -4.38 4.21
N THR A 86 -22.26 -5.24 4.33
CA THR A 86 -22.04 -6.11 5.47
C THR A 86 -21.05 -5.51 6.46
N LYS A 87 -21.18 -5.91 7.73
CA LYS A 87 -20.21 -5.57 8.79
C LYS A 87 -18.83 -6.18 8.50
N GLU A 88 -18.81 -7.39 7.97
CA GLU A 88 -17.59 -8.12 7.64
C GLU A 88 -16.72 -7.38 6.61
N TYR A 89 -17.35 -6.77 5.61
CA TYR A 89 -16.65 -5.94 4.64
C TYR A 89 -15.87 -4.80 5.32
N TRP A 90 -16.53 -4.07 6.20
CA TRP A 90 -15.91 -2.93 6.88
C TRP A 90 -14.84 -3.34 7.88
N ARG A 91 -15.03 -4.49 8.54
CA ARG A 91 -14.00 -5.10 9.37
C ARG A 91 -12.75 -5.42 8.55
N ASP A 92 -12.92 -6.09 7.40
CA ASP A 92 -11.81 -6.50 6.54
C ASP A 92 -11.11 -5.29 5.90
N PHE A 93 -11.89 -4.29 5.51
CA PHE A 93 -11.34 -3.01 5.03
C PHE A 93 -10.50 -2.32 6.12
N GLY A 94 -10.99 -2.28 7.34
CA GLY A 94 -10.28 -1.70 8.47
C GLY A 94 -8.99 -2.45 8.82
N LEU A 95 -9.01 -3.79 8.79
CA LEU A 95 -7.83 -4.63 8.98
C LEU A 95 -6.77 -4.37 7.91
N ASP A 96 -7.17 -4.25 6.66
CA ASP A 96 -6.30 -3.92 5.55
C ASP A 96 -5.62 -2.55 5.77
N GLN A 97 -6.39 -1.52 6.07
CA GLN A 97 -5.85 -0.18 6.33
C GLN A 97 -4.94 -0.14 7.55
N MET A 98 -5.27 -0.90 8.59
CA MET A 98 -4.42 -1.03 9.78
C MET A 98 -3.07 -1.68 9.44
N ALA A 99 -3.07 -2.75 8.64
CA ALA A 99 -1.84 -3.44 8.23
C ALA A 99 -0.91 -2.50 7.43
N HIS A 100 -1.46 -1.72 6.48
CA HIS A 100 -0.69 -0.70 5.77
C HIS A 100 -0.13 0.37 6.72
N SER A 101 -0.94 0.82 7.67
CA SER A 101 -0.52 1.82 8.67
C SER A 101 0.63 1.31 9.54
N ILE A 102 0.59 0.05 9.96
CA ILE A 102 1.69 -0.58 10.72
C ILE A 102 2.97 -0.60 9.88
N THR A 103 2.88 -0.92 8.59
CA THR A 103 4.04 -0.89 7.69
C THR A 103 4.68 0.51 7.67
N TYR A 104 3.87 1.57 7.59
CA TYR A 104 4.40 2.93 7.58
C TYR A 104 5.00 3.36 8.91
N VAL A 105 4.43 2.92 10.03
CA VAL A 105 5.03 3.16 11.36
C VAL A 105 6.40 2.49 11.46
N LEU A 106 6.52 1.26 10.97
CA LEU A 106 7.81 0.54 10.96
C LEU A 106 8.83 1.23 10.05
N ILE A 107 8.43 1.65 8.84
CA ILE A 107 9.30 2.39 7.93
C ILE A 107 9.76 3.70 8.58
N ALA A 108 8.84 4.48 9.13
CA ALA A 108 9.15 5.75 9.79
C ALA A 108 10.10 5.57 10.98
N GLY A 109 9.98 4.46 11.69
CA GLY A 109 10.87 4.10 12.81
C GLY A 109 12.30 3.78 12.40
N LEU A 110 12.55 3.50 11.12
CA LEU A 110 13.88 3.23 10.56
C LEU A 110 14.55 4.48 9.97
N LEU A 111 13.84 5.58 9.92
CA LEU A 111 14.36 6.85 9.41
C LEU A 111 14.96 7.70 10.53
#